data_979d1098b7aebd66015d4bea73a7e2c4
#
_entry.id   979d1098b7aebd66015d4bea73a7e2c4
#
_cell.length_a   1.000
_cell.length_b   1.000
_cell.length_c   1.000
_cell.angle_alpha   90.00
_cell.angle_beta   90.00
_cell.angle_gamma   90.00
#
_symmetry.space_group_name_H-M   'P 1'
#
loop_
_entity.id
_entity.type
_entity.pdbx_description
1 polymer ?
#
loop_
_entity_poly.entity_id
_entity_poly.type
_entity_poly.pdbx_seq_one_letter_code
_entity_poly.pdbx_strand_id
1 'polypeptide(L)'
;LDRLKFIYLILAGVVCLPSNAAGQETVKNQNRNIIYTGVVNIVPDRFQFPLIGFVNIAKGSQKGLQAGFFNWNQSYFKGAQISFINTVGGELNGAQIGFVNTCRKTFKGAQISFINTAADKSNGAQIGFINTSVDSATGIQLGFVNTAAGKMKGAQISFVNTAGKDMDGAQIGFVNTARRLTGFQLGFVNYADTLTDGIPFGFLSFVRKGGYRAVEISATEMYPVNLSFKIGIEKLYASFIASFNGNDKNGFAIGLGLGSNLLLGNSSYLNPEIWSQSAIFNNSSQWYSMALNYGYCITPGIHLSLGPSVLWYYMEHGDHFKRPFMALYRYEVNENNKIIVGARVALKYVFTE
;
A
#
# COMPACT_ATOMS: atom_id res chain seq x y z
N LEU A 1 -0.25 -17.71 9.23
CA LEU A 1 -0.03 -16.78 10.37
C LEU A 1 1.29 -17.05 11.10
N ASP A 2 1.74 -18.31 11.14
CA ASP A 2 2.94 -18.69 11.92
C ASP A 2 4.27 -18.39 11.21
N ARG A 3 4.28 -18.27 9.89
CA ARG A 3 5.50 -17.90 9.14
C ARG A 3 5.89 -16.42 9.28
N LEU A 4 4.94 -15.54 9.51
CA LEU A 4 5.20 -14.12 9.81
C LEU A 4 5.80 -13.94 11.21
N LYS A 5 5.39 -14.73 12.18
CA LYS A 5 6.00 -14.74 13.54
C LYS A 5 7.48 -15.14 13.51
N PHE A 6 7.87 -16.03 12.58
CA PHE A 6 9.25 -16.50 12.46
C PHE A 6 10.20 -15.42 11.90
N ILE A 7 9.73 -14.59 10.97
CA ILE A 7 10.51 -13.44 10.46
C ILE A 7 10.65 -12.36 11.54
N TYR A 8 9.62 -12.17 12.39
CA TYR A 8 9.70 -11.27 13.55
C TYR A 8 10.71 -11.72 14.60
N LEU A 9 10.89 -13.03 14.80
CA LEU A 9 11.87 -13.56 15.75
C LEU A 9 13.32 -13.37 15.29
N ILE A 10 13.58 -13.40 13.98
CA ILE A 10 14.96 -13.22 13.46
C ILE A 10 15.39 -11.75 13.53
N LEU A 11 14.50 -10.80 13.26
CA LEU A 11 14.78 -9.36 13.38
C LEU A 11 14.83 -8.89 14.85
N ALA A 12 14.07 -9.51 15.75
CA ALA A 12 14.13 -9.23 17.18
C ALA A 12 15.33 -9.91 17.87
N GLY A 13 15.86 -11.00 17.29
CA GLY A 13 16.95 -11.80 17.86
C GLY A 13 18.34 -11.15 17.79
N VAL A 14 18.53 -10.11 17.00
CA VAL A 14 19.85 -9.44 16.83
C VAL A 14 20.21 -8.52 18.02
N VAL A 15 19.28 -8.22 18.92
CA VAL A 15 19.53 -7.34 20.09
C VAL A 15 19.10 -7.97 21.42
N CYS A 16 18.98 -9.29 21.50
CA CYS A 16 18.87 -9.97 22.79
C CYS A 16 20.27 -10.32 23.32
N LEU A 17 20.95 -9.37 23.93
CA LEU A 17 22.00 -9.70 24.91
C LEU A 17 21.31 -10.29 26.14
N PRO A 18 21.77 -11.47 26.64
CA PRO A 18 21.14 -12.12 27.76
C PRO A 18 21.24 -11.24 29.02
N SER A 19 20.15 -11.21 29.77
CA SER A 19 20.01 -10.44 31.01
C SER A 19 20.74 -11.07 32.21
N ASN A 20 21.71 -11.95 31.98
CA ASN A 20 22.48 -12.59 33.04
C ASN A 20 23.99 -12.41 32.81
N ALA A 21 24.50 -11.26 33.20
CA ALA A 21 25.88 -11.20 33.69
C ALA A 21 25.80 -11.33 35.23
N ALA A 22 26.07 -12.54 35.66
CA ALA A 22 26.10 -12.89 37.05
C ALA A 22 27.17 -12.13 37.82
N GLY A 23 26.83 -11.75 39.04
CA GLY A 23 27.71 -11.72 40.19
C GLY A 23 28.58 -10.50 40.36
N GLN A 24 28.02 -9.50 41.02
CA GLN A 24 28.74 -8.85 42.10
C GLN A 24 27.77 -8.33 43.16
N GLU A 25 28.12 -8.61 44.40
CA GLU A 25 27.34 -8.43 45.59
C GLU A 25 26.80 -7.02 45.82
N THR A 26 25.62 -6.95 46.31
CA THR A 26 24.95 -5.76 46.81
C THR A 26 25.69 -5.13 47.99
N VAL A 27 26.35 -4.00 47.73
CA VAL A 27 26.66 -3.05 48.79
C VAL A 27 25.63 -1.94 48.79
N LYS A 28 24.80 -1.88 49.82
CA LYS A 28 23.89 -0.77 50.12
C LYS A 28 24.67 0.53 50.22
N ASN A 29 24.72 1.34 49.17
CA ASN A 29 24.96 2.76 49.25
C ASN A 29 24.36 3.46 48.03
N GLN A 30 23.25 4.17 48.23
CA GLN A 30 22.41 4.74 47.20
C GLN A 30 23.06 5.86 46.33
N ASN A 31 24.34 6.17 46.52
CA ASN A 31 24.99 7.31 45.83
C ASN A 31 26.28 7.02 45.04
N ARG A 32 26.64 5.77 44.77
CA ARG A 32 27.99 5.48 44.22
C ARG A 32 28.09 4.55 43.01
N ASN A 33 27.15 4.56 42.07
CA ASN A 33 27.32 3.79 40.83
C ASN A 33 27.11 4.67 39.60
N ILE A 34 27.64 5.89 39.59
CA ILE A 34 27.75 6.73 38.41
C ILE A 34 29.13 6.50 37.82
N ILE A 35 29.21 5.84 36.66
CA ILE A 35 30.39 5.80 35.81
C ILE A 35 30.15 6.82 34.72
N TYR A 36 30.89 7.90 34.72
CA TYR A 36 30.81 8.96 33.73
C TYR A 36 32.23 9.31 33.25
N THR A 37 32.71 8.57 32.25
CA THR A 37 34.11 8.69 31.80
C THR A 37 34.23 9.40 30.44
N GLY A 38 33.10 9.72 29.79
CA GLY A 38 33.09 10.20 28.42
C GLY A 38 33.22 9.09 27.36
N VAL A 39 33.70 7.90 27.76
CA VAL A 39 33.73 6.71 26.89
C VAL A 39 32.59 5.77 27.25
N VAL A 40 32.47 5.39 28.53
CA VAL A 40 31.40 4.56 29.04
C VAL A 40 30.71 5.30 30.17
N ASN A 41 29.40 5.50 30.02
CA ASN A 41 28.57 6.16 31.01
C ASN A 41 27.51 5.17 31.50
N ILE A 42 27.50 4.86 32.79
CA ILE A 42 26.48 4.03 33.44
C ILE A 42 25.89 4.84 34.55
N VAL A 43 24.58 5.08 34.49
CA VAL A 43 23.88 5.93 35.47
C VAL A 43 22.70 5.22 36.09
N PRO A 44 22.33 5.61 37.35
CA PRO A 44 21.19 5.03 38.05
C PRO A 44 19.85 5.50 37.44
N ASP A 45 18.76 5.01 38.03
CA ASP A 45 17.40 5.47 37.73
C ASP A 45 17.23 6.98 37.98
N ARG A 46 16.34 7.61 37.22
CA ARG A 46 15.96 9.03 37.29
C ARG A 46 17.10 10.02 37.03
N PHE A 47 18.10 9.61 36.29
CA PHE A 47 19.16 10.50 35.85
C PHE A 47 18.64 11.55 34.87
N GLN A 48 18.99 12.84 35.04
CA GLN A 48 18.43 13.96 34.28
C GLN A 48 19.44 14.75 33.48
N PHE A 49 20.71 14.37 33.51
CA PHE A 49 21.76 15.03 32.75
C PHE A 49 22.04 14.34 31.42
N PRO A 50 22.59 15.05 30.42
CA PRO A 50 23.04 14.45 29.18
C PRO A 50 24.07 13.35 29.39
N LEU A 51 24.00 12.29 28.61
CA LEU A 51 25.01 11.25 28.52
C LEU A 51 25.70 11.35 27.16
N ILE A 52 26.96 11.71 27.14
CA ILE A 52 27.77 11.85 25.92
C ILE A 52 28.97 10.93 26.07
N GLY A 53 29.05 9.89 25.24
CA GLY A 53 30.14 8.91 25.28
C GLY A 53 29.91 7.79 24.28
N PHE A 54 30.90 6.91 24.07
CA PHE A 54 30.78 5.81 23.14
C PHE A 54 29.66 4.84 23.54
N VAL A 55 29.54 4.53 24.83
CA VAL A 55 28.46 3.69 25.40
C VAL A 55 27.75 4.45 26.52
N ASN A 56 26.44 4.57 26.42
CA ASN A 56 25.58 5.22 27.41
C ASN A 56 24.51 4.25 27.91
N ILE A 57 24.50 3.94 29.20
CA ILE A 57 23.57 3.04 29.85
C ILE A 57 22.88 3.74 31.01
N ALA A 58 21.56 3.86 30.95
CA ALA A 58 20.74 4.29 32.07
C ALA A 58 19.99 3.05 32.64
N LYS A 59 20.23 2.71 33.91
CA LYS A 59 19.65 1.54 34.61
C LYS A 59 18.17 1.72 34.98
N GLY A 60 17.52 2.78 34.57
CA GLY A 60 16.13 3.08 34.83
C GLY A 60 15.61 4.14 33.89
N SER A 61 14.84 5.08 34.42
CA SER A 61 14.28 6.19 33.67
C SER A 61 15.33 7.30 33.50
N GLN A 62 15.34 7.92 32.33
CA GLN A 62 16.17 9.07 32.04
C GLN A 62 15.41 10.16 31.29
N LYS A 63 15.83 11.41 31.50
CA LYS A 63 15.40 12.55 30.72
C LYS A 63 16.62 13.29 30.16
N GLY A 64 16.54 13.76 28.92
CA GLY A 64 17.58 14.57 28.29
C GLY A 64 18.15 13.95 27.03
N LEU A 65 19.45 14.08 26.81
CA LEU A 65 20.16 13.62 25.64
C LEU A 65 21.01 12.39 25.97
N GLN A 66 20.97 11.38 25.10
CA GLN A 66 22.01 10.34 25.01
C GLN A 66 22.67 10.46 23.64
N ALA A 67 23.97 10.70 23.58
CA ALA A 67 24.73 10.78 22.32
C ALA A 67 25.96 9.88 22.37
N GLY A 68 26.09 8.98 21.39
CA GLY A 68 27.19 8.03 21.36
C GLY A 68 27.16 7.05 20.20
N PHE A 69 27.79 5.89 20.37
CA PHE A 69 27.68 4.78 19.43
C PHE A 69 26.57 3.82 19.86
N PHE A 70 26.44 3.57 21.17
CA PHE A 70 25.42 2.72 21.73
C PHE A 70 24.73 3.41 22.91
N ASN A 71 23.42 3.58 22.82
CA ASN A 71 22.56 4.14 23.85
C ASN A 71 21.55 3.10 24.33
N TRP A 72 21.54 2.80 25.62
CA TRP A 72 20.57 1.92 26.23
C TRP A 72 19.94 2.55 27.46
N ASN A 73 18.64 2.72 27.40
CA ASN A 73 17.81 3.08 28.54
C ASN A 73 16.94 1.89 28.95
N GLN A 74 17.01 1.43 30.18
CA GLN A 74 16.30 0.21 30.61
C GLN A 74 14.80 0.42 30.83
N SER A 75 14.34 1.64 31.09
CA SER A 75 12.95 1.95 31.41
C SER A 75 12.42 3.10 30.56
N TYR A 76 11.73 4.07 31.17
CA TYR A 76 11.16 5.22 30.50
C TYR A 76 12.24 6.20 30.05
N PHE A 77 12.15 6.65 28.80
CA PHE A 77 13.03 7.68 28.29
C PHE A 77 12.24 8.88 27.73
N LYS A 78 12.65 10.09 28.11
CA LYS A 78 12.12 11.33 27.58
C LYS A 78 13.24 12.22 27.07
N GLY A 79 13.30 12.46 25.75
CA GLY A 79 14.33 13.30 25.16
C GLY A 79 14.81 12.79 23.81
N ALA A 80 16.11 12.89 23.54
CA ALA A 80 16.71 12.44 22.28
C ALA A 80 17.82 11.42 22.50
N GLN A 81 17.80 10.32 21.75
CA GLN A 81 18.91 9.39 21.61
C GLN A 81 19.50 9.53 20.21
N ILE A 82 20.79 9.78 20.12
CA ILE A 82 21.53 9.95 18.86
C ILE A 82 22.72 9.01 18.89
N SER A 83 22.67 7.91 18.13
CA SER A 83 23.76 6.93 18.10
C SER A 83 23.59 5.95 16.93
N PHE A 84 24.57 5.07 16.73
CA PHE A 84 24.40 3.97 15.78
C PHE A 84 23.30 3.00 16.23
N ILE A 85 23.25 2.66 17.53
CA ILE A 85 22.19 1.82 18.10
C ILE A 85 21.54 2.53 19.29
N ASN A 86 20.24 2.76 19.21
CA ASN A 86 19.41 3.31 20.28
C ASN A 86 18.40 2.26 20.77
N THR A 87 18.37 2.01 22.08
CA THR A 87 17.42 1.08 22.70
C THR A 87 16.75 1.69 23.92
N VAL A 88 15.43 1.61 23.97
CA VAL A 88 14.62 1.92 25.15
C VAL A 88 13.83 0.67 25.56
N GLY A 89 14.08 0.17 26.75
CA GLY A 89 13.44 -1.01 27.31
C GLY A 89 11.99 -0.77 27.77
N GLY A 90 11.62 0.47 28.02
CA GLY A 90 10.28 0.91 28.38
C GLY A 90 9.64 1.78 27.33
N GLU A 91 8.96 2.85 27.78
CA GLU A 91 8.31 3.82 26.92
C GLU A 91 9.30 4.92 26.49
N LEU A 92 9.18 5.33 25.22
CA LEU A 92 9.91 6.44 24.65
C LEU A 92 8.96 7.63 24.42
N ASN A 93 9.36 8.79 24.91
CA ASN A 93 8.71 10.06 24.57
C ASN A 93 9.76 11.05 24.05
N GLY A 94 9.89 11.17 22.74
CA GLY A 94 10.89 12.00 22.10
C GLY A 94 11.42 11.42 20.80
N ALA A 95 12.74 11.48 20.59
CA ALA A 95 13.34 11.06 19.31
C ALA A 95 14.46 10.03 19.50
N GLN A 96 14.53 9.09 18.55
CA GLN A 96 15.69 8.24 18.32
C GLN A 96 16.20 8.47 16.90
N ILE A 97 17.48 8.80 16.78
CA ILE A 97 18.15 9.03 15.49
C ILE A 97 19.39 8.16 15.44
N GLY A 98 19.48 7.27 14.43
CA GLY A 98 20.58 6.33 14.35
C GLY A 98 20.54 5.41 13.15
N PHE A 99 21.21 4.25 13.26
CA PHE A 99 21.11 3.19 12.27
C PHE A 99 20.08 2.14 12.69
N VAL A 100 20.01 1.80 13.98
CA VAL A 100 18.98 0.92 14.55
C VAL A 100 18.34 1.61 15.75
N ASN A 101 17.03 1.78 15.71
CA ASN A 101 16.24 2.32 16.81
C ASN A 101 15.24 1.26 17.30
N THR A 102 15.23 1.01 18.60
CA THR A 102 14.32 0.06 19.24
C THR A 102 13.65 0.66 20.46
N CYS A 103 12.33 0.58 20.49
CA CYS A 103 11.51 0.83 21.68
C CYS A 103 10.71 -0.43 22.02
N ARG A 104 10.91 -0.99 23.23
CA ARG A 104 10.25 -2.26 23.63
C ARG A 104 8.81 -2.11 24.09
N LYS A 105 8.37 -0.89 24.35
CA LYS A 105 6.98 -0.57 24.67
C LYS A 105 6.46 0.53 23.73
N THR A 106 5.60 1.39 24.25
CA THR A 106 5.00 2.47 23.48
C THR A 106 6.02 3.54 23.16
N PHE A 107 6.09 3.92 21.91
CA PHE A 107 6.87 5.06 21.44
C PHE A 107 5.94 6.24 21.09
N LYS A 108 6.34 7.45 21.52
CA LYS A 108 5.68 8.71 21.17
C LYS A 108 6.74 9.69 20.65
N GLY A 109 6.61 10.14 19.40
CA GLY A 109 7.53 11.10 18.80
C GLY A 109 8.11 10.65 17.46
N ALA A 110 9.45 10.58 17.30
CA ALA A 110 10.08 10.23 16.04
C ALA A 110 11.18 9.17 16.18
N GLN A 111 11.18 8.18 15.31
CA GLN A 111 12.31 7.27 15.08
C GLN A 111 12.81 7.47 13.64
N ILE A 112 14.09 7.84 13.49
CA ILE A 112 14.73 8.10 12.19
C ILE A 112 15.98 7.23 12.10
N SER A 113 15.96 6.21 11.25
CA SER A 113 17.08 5.27 11.12
C SER A 113 16.92 4.35 9.90
N PHE A 114 17.90 3.49 9.67
CA PHE A 114 17.74 2.41 8.70
C PHE A 114 16.70 1.38 9.17
N ILE A 115 16.70 1.01 10.46
CA ILE A 115 15.72 0.09 11.05
C ILE A 115 15.08 0.74 12.28
N ASN A 116 13.77 0.94 12.25
CA ASN A 116 12.94 1.41 13.36
C ASN A 116 12.01 0.30 13.86
N THR A 117 12.02 0.03 15.16
CA THR A 117 11.15 -0.97 15.79
C THR A 117 10.48 -0.42 17.04
N ALA A 118 9.16 -0.50 17.09
CA ALA A 118 8.36 -0.35 18.28
C ALA A 118 7.69 -1.71 18.59
N ALA A 119 8.04 -2.33 19.71
CA ALA A 119 7.52 -3.67 20.03
C ALA A 119 6.09 -3.67 20.59
N ASP A 120 5.52 -2.52 20.85
CA ASP A 120 4.12 -2.32 21.22
C ASP A 120 3.53 -1.27 20.28
N LYS A 121 3.05 -0.14 20.78
CA LYS A 121 2.39 0.91 19.98
C LYS A 121 3.36 1.99 19.54
N SER A 122 3.21 2.45 18.32
CA SER A 122 3.86 3.65 17.83
C SER A 122 2.85 4.79 17.67
N ASN A 123 3.23 5.97 18.16
CA ASN A 123 2.44 7.19 18.04
C ASN A 123 3.36 8.34 17.58
N GLY A 124 3.38 8.61 16.29
CA GLY A 124 4.23 9.61 15.68
C GLY A 124 4.82 9.15 14.35
N ALA A 125 6.11 9.42 14.12
CA ALA A 125 6.76 9.15 12.85
C ALA A 125 7.85 8.07 12.97
N GLN A 126 7.81 7.09 12.09
CA GLN A 126 8.93 6.19 11.81
C GLN A 126 9.42 6.44 10.39
N ILE A 127 10.66 6.87 10.25
CA ILE A 127 11.29 7.22 8.96
C ILE A 127 12.55 6.39 8.82
N GLY A 128 12.59 5.50 7.82
CA GLY A 128 13.73 4.61 7.63
C GLY A 128 13.51 3.59 6.53
N PHE A 129 14.49 2.73 6.29
CA PHE A 129 14.33 1.68 5.29
C PHE A 129 13.31 0.64 5.73
N ILE A 130 13.37 0.21 7.01
CA ILE A 130 12.39 -0.71 7.61
C ILE A 130 11.77 -0.05 8.83
N ASN A 131 10.43 0.06 8.85
CA ASN A 131 9.66 0.56 9.97
C ASN A 131 8.68 -0.51 10.46
N THR A 132 8.75 -0.85 11.73
CA THR A 132 7.92 -1.90 12.34
C THR A 132 7.28 -1.43 13.63
N SER A 133 5.97 -1.59 13.71
CA SER A 133 5.18 -1.53 14.94
C SER A 133 4.53 -2.90 15.16
N VAL A 134 4.90 -3.60 16.25
CA VAL A 134 4.45 -4.98 16.47
C VAL A 134 2.97 -5.04 16.89
N ASP A 135 2.44 -4.00 17.52
CA ASP A 135 0.99 -3.87 17.73
C ASP A 135 0.44 -2.83 16.74
N SER A 136 0.13 -1.63 17.19
CA SER A 136 -0.57 -0.62 16.40
C SER A 136 0.30 0.58 16.11
N ALA A 137 0.07 1.23 14.98
CA ALA A 137 0.71 2.48 14.62
C ALA A 137 -0.31 3.59 14.42
N THR A 138 -0.02 4.77 14.95
CA THR A 138 -0.76 6.01 14.71
C THR A 138 0.22 7.08 14.24
N GLY A 139 -0.04 7.70 13.09
CA GLY A 139 0.83 8.70 12.48
C GLY A 139 1.39 8.26 11.14
N ILE A 140 2.71 8.35 10.94
CA ILE A 140 3.33 8.13 9.63
C ILE A 140 4.44 7.08 9.72
N GLN A 141 4.45 6.13 8.78
CA GLN A 141 5.60 5.30 8.48
C GLN A 141 6.06 5.61 7.05
N LEU A 142 7.32 6.04 6.90
CA LEU A 142 7.93 6.37 5.62
C LEU A 142 9.20 5.55 5.41
N GLY A 143 9.24 4.71 4.37
CA GLY A 143 10.38 3.82 4.16
C GLY A 143 10.34 2.99 2.89
N PHE A 144 11.04 1.87 2.89
CA PHE A 144 10.96 0.86 1.85
C PHE A 144 9.99 -0.27 2.26
N VAL A 145 10.02 -0.66 3.54
CA VAL A 145 9.05 -1.61 4.12
C VAL A 145 8.45 -1.01 5.37
N ASN A 146 7.15 -0.87 5.41
CA ASN A 146 6.38 -0.42 6.56
C ASN A 146 5.45 -1.52 7.05
N THR A 147 5.48 -1.80 8.34
CA THR A 147 4.63 -2.81 8.96
C THR A 147 4.03 -2.29 10.26
N ALA A 148 2.71 -2.34 10.35
CA ALA A 148 1.96 -2.31 11.58
C ALA A 148 1.25 -3.65 11.73
N ALA A 149 1.68 -4.51 12.65
CA ALA A 149 1.08 -5.84 12.78
C ALA A 149 -0.34 -5.81 13.36
N GLY A 150 -0.69 -4.74 14.07
CA GLY A 150 -2.05 -4.42 14.51
C GLY A 150 -2.75 -3.44 13.56
N LYS A 151 -3.37 -2.42 14.16
CA LYS A 151 -4.05 -1.35 13.42
C LYS A 151 -3.06 -0.28 12.97
N MET A 152 -3.30 0.26 11.79
CA MET A 152 -2.63 1.45 11.30
C MET A 152 -3.65 2.57 11.15
N LYS A 153 -3.39 3.70 11.82
CA LYS A 153 -4.17 4.94 11.69
C LYS A 153 -3.26 6.06 11.21
N GLY A 154 -3.47 6.54 10.00
CA GLY A 154 -2.65 7.58 9.37
C GLY A 154 -2.08 7.13 8.03
N ALA A 155 -0.77 7.26 7.78
CA ALA A 155 -0.19 6.98 6.48
C ALA A 155 0.99 6.02 6.52
N GLN A 156 1.02 5.08 5.58
CA GLN A 156 2.20 4.27 5.23
C GLN A 156 2.60 4.59 3.79
N ILE A 157 3.83 5.03 3.59
CA ILE A 157 4.37 5.37 2.26
C ILE A 157 5.68 4.60 2.07
N SER A 158 5.67 3.61 1.18
CA SER A 158 6.83 2.73 0.95
C SER A 158 6.63 1.85 -0.29
N PHE A 159 7.64 1.04 -0.62
CA PHE A 159 7.49 0.00 -1.63
C PHE A 159 6.51 -1.10 -1.16
N VAL A 160 6.62 -1.54 0.10
CA VAL A 160 5.68 -2.51 0.70
C VAL A 160 5.09 -1.97 1.99
N ASN A 161 3.77 -1.84 2.03
CA ASN A 161 2.99 -1.43 3.21
C ASN A 161 2.12 -2.57 3.72
N THR A 162 2.15 -2.81 5.04
CA THR A 162 1.34 -3.83 5.69
C THR A 162 0.65 -3.30 6.93
N ALA A 163 -0.67 -3.43 6.97
CA ALA A 163 -1.48 -3.30 8.18
C ALA A 163 -2.11 -4.67 8.50
N GLY A 164 -1.63 -5.33 9.55
CA GLY A 164 -2.04 -6.70 9.89
C GLY A 164 -3.49 -6.82 10.36
N LYS A 165 -4.10 -5.72 10.78
CA LYS A 165 -5.52 -5.60 11.11
C LYS A 165 -6.17 -4.49 10.29
N ASP A 166 -6.59 -3.41 10.91
CA ASP A 166 -7.32 -2.34 10.26
C ASP A 166 -6.35 -1.29 9.69
N MET A 167 -6.60 -0.85 8.49
CA MET A 167 -6.00 0.32 7.88
C MET A 167 -7.05 1.44 7.86
N ASP A 168 -6.80 2.51 8.64
CA ASP A 168 -7.61 3.73 8.70
C ASP A 168 -6.74 4.91 8.26
N GLY A 169 -6.87 5.30 7.00
CA GLY A 169 -6.06 6.35 6.38
C GLY A 169 -5.52 5.95 5.01
N ALA A 170 -4.21 6.10 4.75
CA ALA A 170 -3.65 5.90 3.42
C ALA A 170 -2.44 4.95 3.41
N GLN A 171 -2.43 4.02 2.45
CA GLN A 171 -1.25 3.26 2.05
C GLN A 171 -0.88 3.64 0.61
N ILE A 172 0.34 4.12 0.41
CA ILE A 172 0.87 4.50 -0.92
C ILE A 172 2.14 3.72 -1.15
N GLY A 173 2.16 2.85 -2.17
CA GLY A 173 3.31 1.99 -2.44
C GLY A 173 3.11 1.05 -3.61
N PHE A 174 4.10 0.21 -3.89
CA PHE A 174 3.97 -0.79 -4.94
C PHE A 174 3.04 -1.93 -4.50
N VAL A 175 3.19 -2.42 -3.27
CA VAL A 175 2.31 -3.41 -2.66
C VAL A 175 1.72 -2.87 -1.36
N ASN A 176 0.40 -2.85 -1.27
CA ASN A 176 -0.34 -2.44 -0.08
C ASN A 176 -1.21 -3.58 0.42
N THR A 177 -1.13 -3.90 1.72
CA THR A 177 -1.93 -4.95 2.32
C THR A 177 -2.61 -4.49 3.60
N ALA A 178 -3.88 -4.83 3.75
CA ALA A 178 -4.65 -4.60 4.96
C ALA A 178 -5.61 -5.78 5.21
N ARG A 179 -5.92 -6.06 6.47
CA ARG A 179 -7.00 -7.00 6.77
C ARG A 179 -8.36 -6.34 6.57
N ARG A 180 -8.56 -5.16 7.13
CA ARG A 180 -9.75 -4.34 6.92
C ARG A 180 -9.33 -2.96 6.42
N LEU A 181 -9.89 -2.55 5.29
CA LEU A 181 -9.58 -1.26 4.70
C LEU A 181 -10.72 -0.28 4.98
N THR A 182 -10.37 0.82 5.66
CA THR A 182 -11.16 2.04 5.80
C THR A 182 -10.25 3.19 5.39
N GLY A 183 -10.42 3.71 4.18
CA GLY A 183 -9.55 4.75 3.64
C GLY A 183 -9.02 4.41 2.23
N PHE A 184 -7.75 4.67 1.96
CA PHE A 184 -7.23 4.65 0.60
C PHE A 184 -5.98 3.78 0.46
N GLN A 185 -5.93 2.96 -0.58
CA GLN A 185 -4.70 2.29 -1.05
C GLN A 185 -4.39 2.75 -2.47
N LEU A 186 -3.18 3.22 -2.70
CA LEU A 186 -2.64 3.55 -4.02
C LEU A 186 -1.40 2.70 -4.28
N GLY A 187 -1.48 1.80 -5.26
CA GLY A 187 -0.35 0.94 -5.57
C GLY A 187 -0.54 0.08 -6.81
N PHE A 188 0.53 -0.62 -7.21
CA PHE A 188 0.43 -1.59 -8.29
C PHE A 188 -0.43 -2.80 -7.87
N VAL A 189 -0.19 -3.32 -6.65
CA VAL A 189 -0.99 -4.37 -6.05
C VAL A 189 -1.57 -3.89 -4.72
N ASN A 190 -2.88 -3.93 -4.60
CA ASN A 190 -3.59 -3.67 -3.36
C ASN A 190 -4.35 -4.92 -2.91
N TYR A 191 -4.23 -5.28 -1.64
CA TYR A 191 -4.95 -6.39 -1.04
C TYR A 191 -5.68 -5.94 0.22
N ALA A 192 -6.97 -6.24 0.29
CA ALA A 192 -7.75 -6.13 1.52
C ALA A 192 -8.59 -7.40 1.73
N ASP A 193 -8.60 -7.93 2.96
CA ASP A 193 -9.47 -9.05 3.29
C ASP A 193 -10.95 -8.61 3.36
N THR A 194 -11.20 -7.43 3.91
CA THR A 194 -12.54 -6.85 4.02
C THR A 194 -12.50 -5.36 3.71
N LEU A 195 -13.45 -4.93 2.89
CA LEU A 195 -13.71 -3.51 2.64
C LEU A 195 -14.82 -3.02 3.55
N THR A 196 -14.57 -1.95 4.33
CA THR A 196 -15.61 -1.31 5.13
C THR A 196 -16.06 -0.01 4.49
N ASP A 197 -15.13 0.91 4.24
CA ASP A 197 -15.37 2.16 3.52
C ASP A 197 -14.03 2.64 2.98
N GLY A 198 -13.54 1.96 1.96
CA GLY A 198 -12.20 2.20 1.44
C GLY A 198 -12.16 2.12 -0.08
N ILE A 199 -11.12 2.71 -0.66
CA ILE A 199 -10.87 2.70 -2.11
C ILE A 199 -9.47 2.17 -2.36
N PRO A 200 -9.33 0.90 -2.76
CA PRO A 200 -8.07 0.39 -3.29
C PRO A 200 -7.95 0.77 -4.77
N PHE A 201 -7.07 1.70 -5.09
CA PHE A 201 -6.79 2.14 -6.46
C PHE A 201 -5.44 1.61 -6.94
N GLY A 202 -5.44 0.83 -8.01
CA GLY A 202 -4.22 0.27 -8.56
C GLY A 202 -4.46 -0.67 -9.73
N PHE A 203 -3.36 -1.20 -10.29
CA PHE A 203 -3.40 -2.15 -11.40
C PHE A 203 -4.12 -3.44 -11.01
N LEU A 204 -3.80 -3.99 -9.83
CA LEU A 204 -4.47 -5.14 -9.25
C LEU A 204 -4.98 -4.79 -7.85
N SER A 205 -6.29 -4.72 -7.69
CA SER A 205 -6.92 -4.45 -6.41
C SER A 205 -7.79 -5.63 -5.99
N PHE A 206 -7.25 -6.49 -5.11
CA PHE A 206 -7.93 -7.66 -4.60
C PHE A 206 -8.62 -7.34 -3.28
N VAL A 207 -9.92 -7.42 -3.26
CA VAL A 207 -10.73 -7.35 -2.03
C VAL A 207 -11.48 -8.66 -1.89
N ARG A 208 -11.26 -9.41 -0.79
CA ARG A 208 -11.87 -10.71 -0.60
C ARG A 208 -13.35 -10.58 -0.27
N LYS A 209 -13.73 -9.70 0.68
CA LYS A 209 -15.13 -9.42 1.05
C LYS A 209 -15.47 -7.98 0.72
N GLY A 210 -16.54 -7.79 -0.07
CA GLY A 210 -16.94 -6.49 -0.59
C GLY A 210 -16.16 -6.04 -1.83
N GLY A 211 -15.41 -6.95 -2.46
CA GLY A 211 -14.73 -6.71 -3.73
C GLY A 211 -15.63 -6.95 -4.94
N TYR A 212 -15.22 -6.41 -6.08
CA TYR A 212 -15.85 -6.60 -7.36
C TYR A 212 -14.94 -7.40 -8.28
N ARG A 213 -15.46 -8.50 -8.80
CA ARG A 213 -14.80 -9.34 -9.80
C ARG A 213 -15.82 -9.73 -10.85
N ALA A 214 -15.48 -9.55 -12.11
CA ALA A 214 -16.38 -9.92 -13.20
C ALA A 214 -15.62 -10.37 -14.44
N VAL A 215 -16.26 -11.23 -15.22
CA VAL A 215 -15.89 -11.54 -16.59
C VAL A 215 -16.98 -10.98 -17.50
N GLU A 216 -16.58 -10.35 -18.57
CA GLU A 216 -17.50 -9.71 -19.50
C GLU A 216 -17.13 -10.05 -20.93
N ILE A 217 -18.14 -10.36 -21.73
CA ILE A 217 -18.06 -10.39 -23.19
C ILE A 217 -18.80 -9.17 -23.74
N SER A 218 -18.18 -8.44 -24.66
CA SER A 218 -18.76 -7.24 -25.24
C SER A 218 -18.45 -7.09 -26.73
N ALA A 219 -19.29 -6.31 -27.40
CA ALA A 219 -19.03 -5.81 -28.74
C ALA A 219 -18.93 -4.28 -28.68
N THR A 220 -17.99 -3.73 -29.42
CA THR A 220 -17.72 -2.30 -29.51
C THR A 220 -17.66 -1.87 -30.96
N GLU A 221 -17.52 -0.58 -31.18
CA GLU A 221 -17.39 -0.01 -32.54
C GLU A 221 -16.20 -0.59 -33.34
N MET A 222 -15.16 -1.03 -32.66
CA MET A 222 -13.93 -1.53 -33.30
C MET A 222 -13.86 -3.05 -33.38
N TYR A 223 -14.28 -3.75 -32.32
CA TYR A 223 -14.19 -5.21 -32.22
C TYR A 223 -15.54 -5.85 -31.94
N PRO A 224 -15.95 -6.88 -32.71
CA PRO A 224 -17.18 -7.61 -32.46
C PRO A 224 -17.12 -8.47 -31.20
N VAL A 225 -15.91 -8.87 -30.78
CA VAL A 225 -15.74 -9.68 -29.58
C VAL A 225 -14.62 -9.10 -28.73
N ASN A 226 -14.98 -8.70 -27.53
CA ASN A 226 -14.02 -8.32 -26.46
C ASN A 226 -14.31 -9.19 -25.24
N LEU A 227 -13.30 -9.83 -24.71
CA LEU A 227 -13.32 -10.54 -23.44
C LEU A 227 -12.61 -9.66 -22.40
N SER A 228 -13.28 -9.35 -21.30
CA SER A 228 -12.71 -8.51 -20.25
C SER A 228 -12.77 -9.19 -18.89
N PHE A 229 -11.69 -9.10 -18.14
CA PHE A 229 -11.65 -9.45 -16.72
C PHE A 229 -11.58 -8.15 -15.91
N LYS A 230 -12.51 -7.96 -14.98
CA LYS A 230 -12.65 -6.76 -14.16
C LYS A 230 -12.38 -7.10 -12.70
N ILE A 231 -11.56 -6.27 -12.03
CA ILE A 231 -11.17 -6.49 -10.64
C ILE A 231 -11.02 -5.17 -9.88
N GLY A 232 -11.53 -5.13 -8.67
CA GLY A 232 -11.48 -3.96 -7.80
C GLY A 232 -12.65 -3.89 -6.85
N ILE A 233 -13.34 -2.78 -6.87
CA ILE A 233 -14.61 -2.54 -6.17
C ILE A 233 -15.64 -1.99 -7.16
N GLU A 234 -16.93 -2.06 -6.85
CA GLU A 234 -17.97 -1.55 -7.77
C GLU A 234 -17.76 -0.08 -8.14
N LYS A 235 -17.36 0.75 -7.18
CA LYS A 235 -17.10 2.18 -7.41
C LYS A 235 -15.86 2.46 -8.25
N LEU A 236 -14.92 1.49 -8.34
CA LEU A 236 -13.69 1.64 -9.12
C LEU A 236 -13.03 0.28 -9.36
N TYR A 237 -12.90 -0.13 -10.60
CA TYR A 237 -12.24 -1.37 -10.98
C TYR A 237 -11.29 -1.18 -12.16
N ALA A 238 -10.26 -2.02 -12.21
CA ALA A 238 -9.42 -2.20 -13.39
C ALA A 238 -10.04 -3.24 -14.31
N SER A 239 -9.85 -3.08 -15.62
CA SER A 239 -10.33 -3.97 -16.67
C SER A 239 -9.16 -4.41 -17.54
N PHE A 240 -8.99 -5.72 -17.73
CA PHE A 240 -8.04 -6.34 -18.65
C PHE A 240 -8.84 -6.83 -19.84
N ILE A 241 -8.50 -6.37 -21.04
CA ILE A 241 -9.32 -6.55 -22.24
C ILE A 241 -8.51 -7.31 -23.29
N ALA A 242 -9.08 -8.38 -23.82
CA ALA A 242 -8.60 -9.07 -25.02
C ALA A 242 -9.68 -8.97 -26.10
N SER A 243 -9.33 -8.51 -27.29
CA SER A 243 -10.27 -8.25 -28.37
C SER A 243 -9.92 -9.04 -29.60
N PHE A 244 -10.96 -9.48 -30.32
CA PHE A 244 -10.82 -10.29 -31.51
C PHE A 244 -11.77 -9.81 -32.64
N ASN A 245 -11.22 -9.68 -33.85
CA ASN A 245 -11.97 -9.44 -35.08
C ASN A 245 -11.52 -10.46 -36.15
N GLY A 246 -12.35 -11.45 -36.42
CA GLY A 246 -12.03 -12.55 -37.33
C GLY A 246 -11.80 -12.18 -38.80
N ASN A 247 -12.16 -10.97 -39.18
CA ASN A 247 -12.05 -10.52 -40.58
C ASN A 247 -10.70 -9.86 -40.93
N ASP A 248 -9.79 -9.77 -39.96
CA ASP A 248 -8.53 -9.09 -40.13
C ASP A 248 -7.34 -10.01 -39.79
N LYS A 249 -6.28 -10.04 -40.64
CA LYS A 249 -5.07 -10.84 -40.39
C LYS A 249 -4.37 -10.50 -39.08
N ASN A 250 -4.63 -9.31 -38.50
CA ASN A 250 -4.14 -8.82 -37.23
C ASN A 250 -5.30 -8.56 -36.25
N GLY A 251 -6.28 -9.44 -36.23
CA GLY A 251 -7.54 -9.27 -35.51
C GLY A 251 -7.47 -9.30 -33.99
N PHE A 252 -6.28 -9.33 -33.37
CA PHE A 252 -6.12 -9.38 -31.93
C PHE A 252 -5.62 -8.04 -31.37
N ALA A 253 -6.22 -7.64 -30.24
CA ALA A 253 -5.76 -6.52 -29.45
C ALA A 253 -5.85 -6.82 -27.94
N ILE A 254 -4.98 -6.19 -27.18
CA ILE A 254 -5.04 -6.19 -25.72
C ILE A 254 -5.18 -4.78 -25.20
N GLY A 255 -5.77 -4.65 -24.03
CA GLY A 255 -5.98 -3.35 -23.43
C GLY A 255 -6.17 -3.39 -21.93
N LEU A 256 -6.10 -2.19 -21.38
CA LEU A 256 -6.33 -1.91 -19.99
C LEU A 256 -7.35 -0.79 -19.88
N GLY A 257 -8.22 -0.88 -18.89
CA GLY A 257 -9.24 0.11 -18.64
C GLY A 257 -9.54 0.31 -17.16
N LEU A 258 -10.29 1.35 -16.91
CA LEU A 258 -10.87 1.68 -15.62
C LEU A 258 -12.37 1.88 -15.80
N GLY A 259 -13.13 1.46 -14.80
CA GLY A 259 -14.57 1.64 -14.81
C GLY A 259 -15.17 1.75 -13.42
N SER A 260 -16.43 2.15 -13.40
CA SER A 260 -17.23 2.29 -12.19
C SER A 260 -18.65 1.80 -12.45
N ASN A 261 -19.30 1.23 -11.42
CA ASN A 261 -20.72 0.98 -11.43
C ASN A 261 -21.41 1.94 -10.44
N LEU A 262 -22.08 2.94 -10.97
CA LEU A 262 -22.83 3.94 -10.21
C LEU A 262 -24.29 3.47 -10.10
N LEU A 263 -24.68 2.96 -8.94
CA LEU A 263 -26.02 2.42 -8.72
C LEU A 263 -27.09 3.50 -8.90
N LEU A 264 -28.08 3.23 -9.72
CA LEU A 264 -29.29 4.07 -9.91
C LEU A 264 -30.49 3.51 -9.14
N GLY A 265 -30.42 2.25 -8.75
CA GLY A 265 -31.48 1.53 -8.04
C GLY A 265 -31.03 0.12 -7.71
N ASN A 266 -31.96 -0.75 -7.33
CA ASN A 266 -31.64 -2.11 -6.88
C ASN A 266 -31.09 -3.02 -8.00
N SER A 267 -31.46 -2.75 -9.25
CA SER A 267 -31.09 -3.62 -10.39
C SER A 267 -30.47 -2.86 -11.54
N SER A 268 -30.28 -1.55 -11.45
CA SER A 268 -29.76 -0.73 -12.55
C SER A 268 -28.64 0.17 -12.10
N TYR A 269 -27.69 0.42 -13.02
CA TYR A 269 -26.53 1.25 -12.75
C TYR A 269 -26.06 1.96 -14.03
N LEU A 270 -25.37 3.10 -13.86
CA LEU A 270 -24.54 3.68 -14.91
C LEU A 270 -23.12 3.11 -14.78
N ASN A 271 -22.56 2.78 -15.93
CA ASN A 271 -21.22 2.21 -16.01
C ASN A 271 -20.34 3.04 -16.96
N PRO A 272 -19.74 4.13 -16.46
CA PRO A 272 -18.67 4.81 -17.17
C PRO A 272 -17.43 3.94 -17.21
N GLU A 273 -16.84 3.81 -18.40
CA GLU A 273 -15.58 3.09 -18.63
C GLU A 273 -14.68 3.88 -19.56
N ILE A 274 -13.39 3.82 -19.29
CA ILE A 274 -12.33 4.29 -20.20
C ILE A 274 -11.32 3.17 -20.37
N TRP A 275 -10.82 2.99 -21.59
CA TRP A 275 -9.78 1.97 -21.84
C TRP A 275 -8.87 2.38 -23.01
N SER A 276 -7.66 1.84 -22.96
CA SER A 276 -6.69 1.91 -24.04
C SER A 276 -6.43 0.50 -24.57
N GLN A 277 -6.30 0.36 -25.87
CA GLN A 277 -5.97 -0.90 -26.51
C GLN A 277 -4.89 -0.70 -27.59
N SER A 278 -4.13 -1.77 -27.83
CA SER A 278 -3.11 -1.82 -28.87
C SER A 278 -3.21 -3.16 -29.60
N ALA A 279 -3.02 -3.14 -30.92
CA ALA A 279 -2.96 -4.36 -31.72
C ALA A 279 -1.67 -5.14 -31.40
N ILE A 280 -1.77 -6.48 -31.23
CA ILE A 280 -0.63 -7.32 -30.82
C ILE A 280 0.37 -7.52 -31.96
N PHE A 281 -0.11 -7.65 -33.22
CA PHE A 281 0.71 -8.05 -34.36
C PHE A 281 1.07 -6.90 -35.31
N ASN A 282 0.59 -5.68 -35.03
CA ASN A 282 0.90 -4.47 -35.80
C ASN A 282 1.08 -3.33 -34.81
N ASN A 283 2.33 -3.06 -34.42
CA ASN A 283 2.69 -2.24 -33.27
C ASN A 283 2.36 -0.75 -33.37
N SER A 284 1.78 -0.30 -34.47
CA SER A 284 1.65 1.11 -34.77
C SER A 284 0.25 1.69 -34.54
N SER A 285 -0.75 0.86 -34.19
CA SER A 285 -2.11 1.35 -33.96
C SER A 285 -2.50 1.27 -32.49
N GLN A 286 -2.81 2.42 -31.93
CA GLN A 286 -3.34 2.58 -30.57
C GLN A 286 -4.66 3.31 -30.61
N TRP A 287 -5.56 2.98 -29.72
CA TRP A 287 -6.81 3.70 -29.54
C TRP A 287 -7.20 3.81 -28.09
N TYR A 288 -7.86 4.89 -27.79
CA TYR A 288 -8.39 5.23 -26.49
C TYR A 288 -9.91 5.32 -26.62
N SER A 289 -10.61 4.63 -25.78
CA SER A 289 -12.07 4.55 -25.83
C SER A 289 -12.68 4.97 -24.51
N MET A 290 -13.87 5.54 -24.61
CA MET A 290 -14.75 5.80 -23.47
C MET A 290 -16.16 5.33 -23.79
N ALA A 291 -16.87 4.83 -22.80
CA ALA A 291 -18.27 4.47 -22.92
C ALA A 291 -19.03 4.87 -21.66
N LEU A 292 -20.30 5.20 -21.84
CA LEU A 292 -21.25 5.39 -20.77
C LEU A 292 -22.42 4.40 -20.95
N ASN A 293 -22.36 3.29 -20.26
CA ASN A 293 -23.32 2.23 -20.42
C ASN A 293 -24.42 2.33 -19.35
N TYR A 294 -25.66 2.04 -19.74
CA TYR A 294 -26.72 1.68 -18.79
C TYR A 294 -26.68 0.18 -18.59
N GLY A 295 -26.52 -0.25 -17.35
CA GLY A 295 -26.44 -1.65 -16.96
C GLY A 295 -27.68 -2.07 -16.19
N TYR A 296 -28.12 -3.31 -16.43
CA TYR A 296 -29.24 -3.94 -15.75
C TYR A 296 -28.85 -5.32 -15.23
N CYS A 297 -29.15 -5.58 -13.95
CA CYS A 297 -28.92 -6.87 -13.30
C CYS A 297 -30.12 -7.79 -13.60
N ILE A 298 -29.91 -8.77 -14.47
CA ILE A 298 -30.92 -9.78 -14.83
C ILE A 298 -31.08 -10.79 -13.69
N THR A 299 -29.95 -11.26 -13.16
CA THR A 299 -29.86 -12.10 -11.97
C THR A 299 -28.66 -11.64 -11.13
N PRO A 300 -28.52 -12.04 -9.86
CA PRO A 300 -27.40 -11.59 -9.01
C PRO A 300 -26.00 -11.74 -9.61
N GLY A 301 -25.81 -12.61 -10.59
CA GLY A 301 -24.51 -12.79 -11.25
C GLY A 301 -24.49 -12.34 -12.71
N ILE A 302 -25.64 -12.12 -13.37
CA ILE A 302 -25.71 -11.85 -14.82
C ILE A 302 -26.24 -10.45 -15.06
N HIS A 303 -25.43 -9.62 -15.71
CA HIS A 303 -25.76 -8.25 -16.03
C HIS A 303 -25.66 -8.00 -17.53
N LEU A 304 -26.59 -7.25 -18.07
CA LEU A 304 -26.56 -6.73 -19.44
C LEU A 304 -26.28 -5.22 -19.39
N SER A 305 -25.46 -4.72 -20.29
CA SER A 305 -25.25 -3.28 -20.43
C SER A 305 -25.17 -2.83 -21.87
N LEU A 306 -25.65 -1.62 -22.11
CA LEU A 306 -25.68 -0.98 -23.43
C LEU A 306 -25.44 0.51 -23.25
N GLY A 307 -24.68 1.12 -24.15
CA GLY A 307 -24.47 2.57 -24.14
C GLY A 307 -23.67 3.09 -25.31
N PRO A 308 -23.64 4.41 -25.47
CA PRO A 308 -22.79 5.07 -26.44
C PRO A 308 -21.32 4.89 -26.09
N SER A 309 -20.50 4.80 -27.13
CA SER A 309 -19.04 4.78 -27.01
C SER A 309 -18.40 5.75 -28.00
N VAL A 310 -17.25 6.27 -27.61
CA VAL A 310 -16.41 7.12 -28.45
C VAL A 310 -14.99 6.58 -28.38
N LEU A 311 -14.38 6.45 -29.54
CA LEU A 311 -13.04 5.94 -29.72
C LEU A 311 -12.20 6.98 -30.45
N TRP A 312 -11.04 7.30 -29.91
CA TRP A 312 -9.97 8.03 -30.57
C TRP A 312 -8.92 7.06 -31.07
N TYR A 313 -8.78 6.94 -32.38
CA TYR A 313 -7.84 6.07 -33.05
C TYR A 313 -6.63 6.86 -33.51
N TYR A 314 -5.44 6.41 -33.12
CA TYR A 314 -4.16 6.95 -33.55
C TYR A 314 -3.41 5.93 -34.42
N MET A 315 -2.89 6.35 -35.56
CA MET A 315 -2.05 5.56 -36.47
C MET A 315 -0.68 6.20 -36.62
N GLU A 316 0.37 5.41 -36.68
CA GLU A 316 1.65 5.87 -37.17
C GLU A 316 1.66 5.96 -38.70
N HIS A 317 2.56 6.78 -39.22
CA HIS A 317 2.68 7.03 -40.68
C HIS A 317 2.95 5.69 -41.43
N GLY A 318 2.12 5.40 -42.45
CA GLY A 318 2.25 4.20 -43.27
C GLY A 318 1.32 3.03 -42.90
N ASP A 319 0.57 3.13 -41.84
CA ASP A 319 -0.40 2.12 -41.44
C ASP A 319 -1.76 2.29 -42.14
N HIS A 320 -2.46 1.17 -42.29
CA HIS A 320 -3.81 1.16 -42.82
C HIS A 320 -4.82 1.21 -41.68
N PHE A 321 -5.77 2.16 -41.80
CA PHE A 321 -6.89 2.25 -40.86
C PHE A 321 -7.73 0.98 -40.91
N LYS A 322 -7.86 0.35 -39.72
CA LYS A 322 -8.78 -0.79 -39.54
C LYS A 322 -10.23 -0.32 -39.66
N ARG A 323 -11.01 -1.02 -40.45
CA ARG A 323 -12.43 -0.72 -40.58
C ARG A 323 -13.12 -1.01 -39.24
N PRO A 324 -13.88 -0.07 -38.68
CA PRO A 324 -14.67 -0.31 -37.50
C PRO A 324 -15.73 -1.36 -37.79
N PHE A 325 -16.05 -2.18 -36.79
CA PHE A 325 -17.09 -3.21 -36.87
C PHE A 325 -18.50 -2.57 -36.92
N MET A 326 -18.74 -1.55 -36.08
CA MET A 326 -20.04 -0.91 -35.92
C MET A 326 -19.88 0.58 -35.58
N ALA A 327 -19.51 1.39 -36.58
CA ALA A 327 -19.45 2.85 -36.43
C ALA A 327 -20.77 3.48 -36.79
N LEU A 328 -21.31 4.32 -35.92
CA LEU A 328 -22.45 5.20 -36.21
C LEU A 328 -22.00 6.47 -36.90
N TYR A 329 -20.85 6.99 -36.50
CA TYR A 329 -20.26 8.20 -37.10
C TYR A 329 -18.74 8.13 -37.04
N ARG A 330 -18.06 8.68 -38.05
CA ARG A 330 -16.62 8.77 -38.17
C ARG A 330 -16.21 10.18 -38.53
N TYR A 331 -15.30 10.74 -37.73
CA TYR A 331 -14.71 12.05 -38.02
C TYR A 331 -13.20 11.92 -38.19
N GLU A 332 -12.66 12.43 -39.29
CA GLU A 332 -11.22 12.46 -39.53
C GLU A 332 -10.66 13.79 -39.08
N VAL A 333 -9.87 13.75 -38.00
CA VAL A 333 -9.21 14.93 -37.44
C VAL A 333 -8.02 15.32 -38.32
N ASN A 334 -7.25 14.33 -38.74
CA ASN A 334 -6.15 14.41 -39.71
C ASN A 334 -5.84 13.00 -40.25
N GLU A 335 -4.79 12.86 -41.07
CA GLU A 335 -4.40 11.58 -41.66
C GLU A 335 -4.18 10.47 -40.64
N ASN A 336 -3.63 10.82 -39.46
CA ASN A 336 -3.23 9.88 -38.43
C ASN A 336 -4.27 9.73 -37.32
N ASN A 337 -5.23 10.63 -37.18
CA ASN A 337 -6.16 10.65 -36.05
C ASN A 337 -7.61 10.63 -36.53
N LYS A 338 -8.38 9.70 -35.99
CA LYS A 338 -9.80 9.53 -36.28
C LYS A 338 -10.60 9.37 -34.99
N ILE A 339 -11.76 9.99 -34.98
CA ILE A 339 -12.75 9.81 -33.92
C ILE A 339 -13.90 8.97 -34.47
N ILE A 340 -14.26 7.93 -33.76
CA ILE A 340 -15.34 7.03 -34.13
C ILE A 340 -16.35 7.04 -32.98
N VAL A 341 -17.60 7.29 -33.34
CA VAL A 341 -18.72 7.20 -32.40
C VAL A 341 -19.49 5.92 -32.72
N GLY A 342 -19.75 5.16 -31.71
CA GLY A 342 -20.42 3.87 -31.82
C GLY A 342 -21.30 3.57 -30.61
N ALA A 343 -21.53 2.29 -30.41
CA ALA A 343 -22.23 1.77 -29.25
C ALA A 343 -21.49 0.56 -28.71
N ARG A 344 -21.62 0.32 -27.42
CA ARG A 344 -21.13 -0.85 -26.75
C ARG A 344 -22.27 -1.65 -26.17
N VAL A 345 -22.25 -2.94 -26.41
CA VAL A 345 -23.14 -3.92 -25.79
C VAL A 345 -22.29 -4.93 -25.02
N ALA A 346 -22.67 -5.23 -23.78
CA ALA A 346 -21.92 -6.17 -22.99
C ALA A 346 -22.80 -7.05 -22.12
N LEU A 347 -22.42 -8.33 -22.05
CA LEU A 347 -22.94 -9.31 -21.10
C LEU A 347 -21.85 -9.63 -20.09
N LYS A 348 -22.15 -9.47 -18.80
CA LYS A 348 -21.19 -9.56 -17.72
C LYS A 348 -21.66 -10.57 -16.69
N TYR A 349 -20.74 -11.45 -16.26
CA TYR A 349 -20.91 -12.31 -15.11
C TYR A 349 -20.11 -11.75 -13.93
N VAL A 350 -20.81 -11.39 -12.86
CA VAL A 350 -20.23 -10.90 -11.60
C VAL A 350 -20.13 -12.09 -10.64
N PHE A 351 -18.94 -12.32 -10.11
CA PHE A 351 -18.72 -13.35 -9.10
C PHE A 351 -19.30 -12.87 -7.77
N THR A 352 -20.42 -13.44 -7.37
CA THR A 352 -21.02 -13.26 -6.03
C THR A 352 -20.34 -14.18 -5.04
N GLU A 353 -20.00 -13.66 -3.84
CA GLU A 353 -19.42 -14.46 -2.73
C GLU A 353 -20.49 -15.37 -2.11
#